data_9ce6ace543e1f1b2c830b4b6a86c9a09
#
_entry.id   9ce6ace543e1f1b2c830b4b6a86c9a09
#
_cell.length_a   1.000
_cell.length_b   1.000
_cell.length_c   1.000
_cell.angle_alpha   90.00
_cell.angle_beta   90.00
_cell.angle_gamma   90.00
#
_symmetry.space_group_name_H-M   'P 1'
#
loop_
_entity.id
_entity.type
_entity.pdbx_description
1 polymer ?
#
loop_
_entity_poly.entity_id
_entity_poly.type
_entity_poly.pdbx_seq_one_letter_code
_entity_poly.pdbx_strand_id
1 'polypeptide(L)'
;FHKVKTKYTKGSDWTAIALKGYSKDPLDVTKPGVLKTKVKSDSKLQWTELYSVPEMKPILDILKTIPCRMERVRFMKLVAGKVIGKHSDKIDKDIESDNIVRIHVPIRTNEDVIFTLYENARDKIGKEHNLKTGHFYYTDVSKPHAVRNNSNIDRIHLVVDCHANSALRTLIP
;
A
#
# COMPACT_ATOMS: atom_id res chain seq x y z
N PHE A 1 4.68 -12.86 -6.79
CA PHE A 1 4.21 -12.29 -5.51
C PHE A 1 4.76 -13.09 -4.33
N HIS A 2 5.38 -12.42 -3.37
CA HIS A 2 5.92 -13.02 -2.16
C HIS A 2 4.95 -12.79 -0.99
N LYS A 3 4.88 -13.78 -0.09
CA LYS A 3 3.97 -13.74 1.07
C LYS A 3 4.30 -12.58 2.01
N VAL A 4 3.31 -11.78 2.35
CA VAL A 4 3.44 -10.76 3.40
C VAL A 4 3.31 -11.43 4.76
N LYS A 5 4.40 -11.48 5.53
CA LYS A 5 4.38 -12.03 6.90
C LYS A 5 3.59 -11.08 7.81
N THR A 6 2.42 -11.52 8.25
CA THR A 6 1.54 -10.75 9.14
C THR A 6 0.61 -11.68 9.92
N LYS A 7 0.13 -11.19 11.06
CA LYS A 7 -0.91 -11.88 11.86
C LYS A 7 -2.34 -11.60 11.39
N TYR A 8 -2.50 -10.68 10.43
CA TYR A 8 -3.83 -10.23 9.98
C TYR A 8 -4.39 -11.01 8.80
N THR A 9 -3.61 -11.93 8.26
CA THR A 9 -4.03 -12.87 7.18
C THR A 9 -3.50 -14.26 7.45
N LYS A 10 -4.12 -15.25 6.83
CA LYS A 10 -3.67 -16.65 6.88
C LYS A 10 -2.87 -17.00 5.61
N GLY A 11 -1.86 -17.85 5.77
CA GLY A 11 -1.13 -18.43 4.64
C GLY A 11 -0.62 -17.41 3.61
N SER A 12 -0.95 -17.61 2.35
CA SER A 12 -0.56 -16.79 1.20
C SER A 12 -1.71 -15.88 0.72
N ASP A 13 -2.71 -15.62 1.55
CA ASP A 13 -3.88 -14.83 1.20
C ASP A 13 -3.54 -13.37 0.84
N TRP A 14 -2.44 -12.87 1.39
CA TRP A 14 -1.91 -11.54 1.12
C TRP A 14 -0.45 -11.63 0.71
N THR A 15 -0.14 -11.23 -0.53
CA THR A 15 1.19 -11.30 -1.11
C THR A 15 1.57 -9.96 -1.72
N ALA A 16 2.87 -9.73 -1.93
CA ALA A 16 3.37 -8.51 -2.53
C ALA A 16 4.55 -8.77 -3.48
N ILE A 17 4.78 -7.80 -4.37
CA ILE A 17 5.99 -7.64 -5.17
C ILE A 17 6.44 -6.19 -5.01
N ALA A 18 7.73 -5.99 -4.73
CA ALA A 18 8.31 -4.67 -4.61
C ALA A 18 8.70 -4.12 -5.99
N LEU A 19 8.29 -2.89 -6.28
CA LEU A 19 8.80 -2.10 -7.39
C LEU A 19 9.91 -1.16 -6.89
N LYS A 20 9.80 -0.69 -5.62
CA LYS A 20 10.85 0.01 -4.88
C LYS A 20 10.91 -0.53 -3.44
N GLY A 21 12.09 -0.93 -2.99
CA GLY A 21 12.29 -1.57 -1.70
C GLY A 21 13.74 -1.55 -1.23
N TYR A 22 14.11 -2.44 -0.33
CA TYR A 22 15.44 -2.47 0.29
C TYR A 22 16.50 -3.25 -0.49
N SER A 23 16.11 -3.94 -1.56
CA SER A 23 17.03 -4.62 -2.47
C SER A 23 16.56 -4.48 -3.92
N LYS A 24 17.37 -4.94 -4.87
CA LYS A 24 16.99 -5.02 -6.30
C LYS A 24 16.02 -6.18 -6.58
N ASP A 25 15.96 -7.17 -5.68
CA ASP A 25 15.05 -8.31 -5.84
C ASP A 25 13.60 -7.86 -5.59
N PRO A 26 12.69 -7.98 -6.58
CA PRO A 26 11.29 -7.63 -6.41
C PRO A 26 10.55 -8.54 -5.43
N LEU A 27 11.07 -9.70 -5.09
CA LEU A 27 10.50 -10.59 -4.08
C LEU A 27 10.89 -10.21 -2.65
N ASP A 28 11.87 -9.32 -2.47
CA ASP A 28 12.22 -8.77 -1.17
C ASP A 28 11.20 -7.69 -0.76
N VAL A 29 10.16 -8.11 -0.06
CA VAL A 29 9.11 -7.23 0.48
C VAL A 29 9.33 -6.91 1.97
N THR A 30 10.59 -6.85 2.40
CA THR A 30 10.97 -6.56 3.79
C THR A 30 10.30 -5.30 4.31
N LYS A 31 9.76 -5.39 5.53
CA LYS A 31 9.16 -4.26 6.25
C LYS A 31 10.25 -3.50 7.03
N PRO A 32 10.17 -2.15 7.12
CA PRO A 32 11.17 -1.35 7.85
C PRO A 32 11.42 -1.81 9.29
N GLY A 33 10.36 -2.22 9.99
CA GLY A 33 10.44 -2.67 11.38
C GLY A 33 11.04 -4.07 11.59
N VAL A 34 11.32 -4.81 10.51
CA VAL A 34 11.94 -6.15 10.55
C VAL A 34 13.45 -6.06 10.35
N LEU A 35 13.94 -4.95 9.81
CA LEU A 35 15.37 -4.71 9.69
C LEU A 35 15.98 -4.57 11.09
N LYS A 36 16.79 -5.54 11.50
CA LYS A 36 17.49 -5.54 12.79
C LYS A 36 18.52 -4.41 12.94
N THR A 37 18.92 -3.82 11.84
CA THR A 37 19.83 -2.67 11.79
C THR A 37 19.02 -1.39 11.83
N LYS A 38 19.47 -0.38 12.59
CA LYS A 38 18.87 0.96 12.73
C LYS A 38 18.81 1.78 11.41
N VAL A 39 18.67 1.09 10.31
CA VAL A 39 18.61 1.69 8.98
C VAL A 39 17.19 2.13 8.72
N LYS A 40 16.83 3.26 9.29
CA LYS A 40 15.61 4.01 8.97
C LYS A 40 15.81 5.00 7.82
N SER A 41 16.91 4.92 7.12
CA SER A 41 17.24 5.89 6.08
C SER A 41 16.67 5.47 4.72
N ASP A 42 15.89 6.34 4.10
CA ASP A 42 15.44 6.27 2.71
C ASP A 42 16.58 6.05 1.71
N SER A 43 17.81 6.44 2.09
CA SER A 43 19.00 6.29 1.23
C SER A 43 19.30 4.85 0.82
N LYS A 44 18.64 3.88 1.46
CA LYS A 44 18.78 2.46 1.12
C LYS A 44 17.62 1.90 0.30
N LEU A 45 16.58 2.68 0.06
CA LEU A 45 15.49 2.27 -0.83
C LEU A 45 15.92 2.46 -2.28
N GLN A 46 15.79 1.42 -3.08
CA GLN A 46 16.16 1.39 -4.48
C GLN A 46 15.05 0.77 -5.34
N TRP A 47 15.04 1.13 -6.61
CA TRP A 47 14.19 0.49 -7.59
C TRP A 47 14.66 -0.94 -7.79
N THR A 48 13.70 -1.87 -7.87
CA THR A 48 13.98 -3.28 -8.16
C THR A 48 14.24 -3.50 -9.66
N GLU A 49 14.60 -4.70 -10.04
CA GLU A 49 14.80 -5.08 -11.45
C GLU A 49 13.55 -4.86 -12.30
N LEU A 50 12.36 -4.88 -11.71
CA LEU A 50 11.10 -4.57 -12.41
C LEU A 50 11.06 -3.15 -12.99
N TYR A 51 11.85 -2.21 -12.47
CA TYR A 51 11.91 -0.85 -13.01
C TYR A 51 12.36 -0.82 -14.48
N SER A 52 13.19 -1.76 -14.88
CA SER A 52 13.75 -1.85 -16.25
C SER A 52 12.90 -2.72 -17.17
N VAL A 53 11.82 -3.31 -16.69
CA VAL A 53 10.93 -4.17 -17.51
C VAL A 53 10.02 -3.27 -18.35
N PRO A 54 10.01 -3.41 -19.69
CA PRO A 54 9.25 -2.52 -20.58
C PRO A 54 7.76 -2.46 -20.27
N GLU A 55 7.14 -3.57 -19.85
CA GLU A 55 5.74 -3.68 -19.48
C GLU A 55 5.38 -2.85 -18.24
N MET A 56 6.37 -2.45 -17.46
CA MET A 56 6.17 -1.58 -16.30
C MET A 56 6.03 -0.10 -16.65
N LYS A 57 6.31 0.28 -17.91
CA LYS A 57 6.26 1.68 -18.35
C LYS A 57 4.95 2.39 -17.98
N PRO A 58 3.75 1.84 -18.23
CA PRO A 58 2.50 2.51 -17.85
C PRO A 58 2.40 2.79 -16.34
N ILE A 59 2.88 1.86 -15.52
CA ILE A 59 2.89 2.02 -14.05
C ILE A 59 3.88 3.11 -13.63
N LEU A 60 5.06 3.15 -14.25
CA LEU A 60 6.07 4.17 -13.97
C LEU A 60 5.57 5.56 -14.39
N ASP A 61 4.85 5.67 -15.49
CA ASP A 61 4.26 6.92 -15.94
C ASP A 61 3.17 7.41 -14.96
N ILE A 62 2.33 6.51 -14.44
CA ILE A 62 1.39 6.81 -13.36
C ILE A 62 2.13 7.32 -12.11
N LEU A 63 3.20 6.64 -11.69
CA LEU A 63 3.96 7.03 -10.51
C LEU A 63 4.56 8.43 -10.63
N LYS A 64 5.00 8.85 -11.83
CA LYS A 64 5.54 10.19 -12.08
C LYS A 64 4.52 11.32 -11.86
N THR A 65 3.23 11.01 -11.90
CA THR A 65 2.17 12.01 -11.64
C THR A 65 1.95 12.28 -10.15
N ILE A 66 2.50 11.45 -9.26
CA ILE A 66 2.39 11.63 -7.81
C ILE A 66 3.48 12.61 -7.36
N PRO A 67 3.15 13.83 -6.92
CA PRO A 67 4.13 14.88 -6.68
C PRO A 67 4.80 14.76 -5.30
N CYS A 68 5.37 13.61 -5.00
CA CYS A 68 6.04 13.37 -3.72
C CYS A 68 7.27 12.47 -3.87
N ARG A 69 8.17 12.53 -2.89
CA ARG A 69 9.29 11.60 -2.76
C ARG A 69 8.77 10.25 -2.29
N MET A 70 8.89 9.24 -3.15
CA MET A 70 8.42 7.88 -2.86
C MET A 70 9.44 7.11 -2.02
N GLU A 71 8.95 6.41 -1.02
CA GLU A 71 9.68 5.40 -0.29
C GLU A 71 9.45 4.01 -0.92
N ARG A 72 8.64 3.18 -0.29
CA ARG A 72 8.33 1.85 -0.81
C ARG A 72 7.19 1.91 -1.81
N VAL A 73 7.37 1.24 -2.93
CA VAL A 73 6.33 1.05 -3.95
C VAL A 73 6.13 -0.44 -4.16
N ARG A 74 4.90 -0.95 -3.98
CA ARG A 74 4.63 -2.38 -3.99
C ARG A 74 3.29 -2.68 -4.64
N PHE A 75 3.25 -3.71 -5.47
CA PHE A 75 1.98 -4.35 -5.78
C PHE A 75 1.59 -5.25 -4.61
N MET A 76 0.38 -5.10 -4.14
CA MET A 76 -0.16 -5.89 -3.04
C MET A 76 -1.42 -6.62 -3.49
N LYS A 77 -1.37 -7.95 -3.42
CA LYS A 77 -2.44 -8.83 -3.86
C LYS A 77 -3.17 -9.42 -2.67
N LEU A 78 -4.49 -9.30 -2.64
CA LEU A 78 -5.38 -10.03 -1.76
C LEU A 78 -6.17 -11.03 -2.59
N VAL A 79 -6.03 -12.31 -2.26
CA VAL A 79 -6.67 -13.41 -2.99
C VAL A 79 -8.19 -13.30 -2.91
N ALA A 80 -8.88 -13.83 -3.93
CA ALA A 80 -10.34 -13.95 -4.00
C ALA A 80 -10.92 -14.59 -2.72
N GLY A 81 -12.02 -14.06 -2.21
CA GLY A 81 -12.70 -14.55 -1.01
C GLY A 81 -11.93 -14.34 0.30
N LYS A 82 -10.84 -13.54 0.34
CA LYS A 82 -9.97 -13.41 1.51
C LYS A 82 -10.08 -12.03 2.18
N VAL A 83 -9.59 -11.99 3.42
CA VAL A 83 -9.71 -10.83 4.30
C VAL A 83 -8.35 -10.47 4.89
N ILE A 84 -8.05 -9.18 4.91
CA ILE A 84 -7.04 -8.59 5.79
C ILE A 84 -7.77 -8.08 7.03
N GLY A 85 -7.53 -8.73 8.17
CA GLY A 85 -8.17 -8.39 9.44
C GLY A 85 -7.86 -6.96 9.90
N LYS A 86 -8.72 -6.42 10.76
CA LYS A 86 -8.58 -5.06 11.29
C LYS A 86 -7.23 -4.84 11.96
N HIS A 87 -6.53 -3.78 11.55
CA HIS A 87 -5.24 -3.36 12.06
C HIS A 87 -5.01 -1.88 11.78
N SER A 88 -3.96 -1.33 12.37
CA SER A 88 -3.43 0.00 12.06
C SER A 88 -1.97 -0.13 11.67
N ASP A 89 -1.51 0.69 10.74
CA ASP A 89 -0.10 0.81 10.40
C ASP A 89 0.57 1.90 11.26
N LYS A 90 1.89 1.81 11.41
CA LYS A 90 2.67 2.79 12.22
C LYS A 90 3.13 4.01 11.41
N ILE A 91 2.74 4.08 10.17
CA ILE A 91 2.96 5.20 9.27
C ILE A 91 1.67 6.01 9.17
N ASP A 92 1.79 7.23 8.66
CA ASP A 92 0.63 8.04 8.35
C ASP A 92 -0.14 8.52 9.60
N LYS A 93 0.57 9.23 10.47
CA LYS A 93 -0.07 9.80 11.64
C LYS A 93 -0.73 11.15 11.36
N ASP A 94 -0.26 11.83 10.32
CA ASP A 94 -0.73 13.15 9.98
C ASP A 94 -0.12 13.59 8.64
N ILE A 95 -0.97 13.85 7.64
CA ILE A 95 -0.54 14.35 6.35
C ILE A 95 0.09 15.76 6.43
N GLU A 96 -0.20 16.51 7.51
CA GLU A 96 0.30 17.88 7.70
C GLU A 96 1.74 17.93 8.23
N SER A 97 2.28 16.85 8.76
CA SER A 97 3.56 16.84 9.49
C SER A 97 4.74 16.28 8.72
N ASP A 98 4.78 16.37 7.39
CA ASP A 98 5.84 15.79 6.52
C ASP A 98 6.10 14.29 6.75
N ASN A 99 5.13 13.61 7.33
CA ASN A 99 5.18 12.19 7.58
C ASN A 99 5.01 11.36 6.31
N ILE A 100 5.32 10.08 6.43
CA ILE A 100 5.07 9.13 5.36
C ILE A 100 3.58 8.82 5.32
N VAL A 101 2.97 9.08 4.19
CA VAL A 101 1.57 8.79 3.89
C VAL A 101 1.47 7.62 2.90
N ARG A 102 0.31 7.00 2.86
CA ARG A 102 0.05 5.89 1.95
C ARG A 102 -0.99 6.25 0.91
N ILE A 103 -0.62 6.02 -0.34
CA ILE A 103 -1.51 6.16 -1.50
C ILE A 103 -1.79 4.76 -2.05
N HIS A 104 -3.06 4.48 -2.30
CA HIS A 104 -3.51 3.30 -3.02
C HIS A 104 -3.89 3.67 -4.46
N VAL A 105 -3.35 2.91 -5.41
CA VAL A 105 -3.74 2.95 -6.82
C VAL A 105 -4.29 1.57 -7.16
N PRO A 106 -5.63 1.41 -7.23
CA PRO A 106 -6.23 0.13 -7.58
C PRO A 106 -5.91 -0.25 -9.02
N ILE A 107 -5.26 -1.40 -9.22
CA ILE A 107 -4.90 -1.93 -10.54
C ILE A 107 -5.93 -2.96 -10.99
N ARG A 108 -6.36 -3.83 -10.07
CA ARG A 108 -7.40 -4.82 -10.30
C ARG A 108 -8.28 -4.91 -9.07
N THR A 109 -9.55 -4.56 -9.22
CA THR A 109 -10.56 -4.56 -8.16
C THR A 109 -11.95 -4.64 -8.79
N ASN A 110 -12.98 -4.79 -7.96
CA ASN A 110 -14.39 -4.68 -8.35
C ASN A 110 -15.22 -4.17 -7.15
N GLU A 111 -16.54 -4.10 -7.31
CA GLU A 111 -17.47 -3.57 -6.30
C GLU A 111 -17.56 -4.41 -5.03
N ASP A 112 -17.23 -5.71 -5.09
CA ASP A 112 -17.23 -6.62 -3.93
C ASP A 112 -15.96 -6.53 -3.07
N VAL A 113 -15.01 -5.69 -3.46
CA VAL A 113 -13.80 -5.43 -2.68
C VAL A 113 -14.04 -4.22 -1.79
N ILE A 114 -14.10 -4.44 -0.48
CA ILE A 114 -14.45 -3.41 0.48
C ILE A 114 -13.25 -3.08 1.37
N PHE A 115 -12.91 -1.80 1.41
CA PHE A 115 -11.98 -1.22 2.38
C PHE A 115 -12.81 -0.57 3.50
N THR A 116 -12.61 -1.02 4.74
CA THR A 116 -13.34 -0.49 5.90
C THR A 116 -12.39 0.33 6.75
N LEU A 117 -12.74 1.56 7.04
CA LEU A 117 -12.03 2.47 7.93
C LEU A 117 -12.83 2.64 9.23
N TYR A 118 -12.16 2.54 10.37
CA TYR A 118 -12.76 2.70 11.70
C TYR A 118 -12.15 3.93 12.38
N GLU A 119 -12.96 4.64 13.18
CA GLU A 119 -12.42 5.76 13.96
C GLU A 119 -11.52 5.27 15.09
N ASN A 120 -11.92 4.17 15.76
CA ASN A 120 -11.18 3.61 16.90
C ASN A 120 -10.99 2.09 16.78
N ALA A 121 -9.99 1.58 17.51
CA ALA A 121 -9.68 0.14 17.49
C ALA A 121 -10.82 -0.73 18.07
N ARG A 122 -11.65 -0.17 18.96
CA ARG A 122 -12.77 -0.89 19.59
C ARG A 122 -14.07 -0.86 18.78
N ASP A 123 -14.16 0.00 17.76
CA ASP A 123 -15.39 0.13 16.96
C ASP A 123 -15.69 -1.18 16.24
N LYS A 124 -16.93 -1.62 16.30
CA LYS A 124 -17.40 -2.81 15.60
C LYS A 124 -17.85 -2.48 14.18
N ILE A 125 -18.28 -1.25 13.95
CA ILE A 125 -18.79 -0.74 12.68
C ILE A 125 -17.80 0.32 12.17
N GLY A 126 -17.40 0.24 10.93
CA GLY A 126 -16.56 1.22 10.25
C GLY A 126 -17.23 1.72 8.97
N LYS A 127 -16.66 2.78 8.39
CA LYS A 127 -17.10 3.32 7.12
C LYS A 127 -16.51 2.47 5.99
N GLU A 128 -17.37 1.96 5.13
CA GLU A 128 -17.00 1.12 4.00
C GLU A 128 -16.78 1.94 2.74
N HIS A 129 -15.73 1.60 2.02
CA HIS A 129 -15.34 2.25 0.77
C HIS A 129 -15.01 1.19 -0.28
N ASN A 130 -15.44 1.44 -1.50
CA ASN A 130 -14.96 0.72 -2.68
C ASN A 130 -13.93 1.59 -3.40
N LEU A 131 -12.68 1.14 -3.47
CA LEU A 131 -11.61 1.87 -4.14
C LEU A 131 -11.53 1.42 -5.60
N LYS A 132 -12.04 2.27 -6.50
CA LYS A 132 -12.17 1.98 -7.95
C LYS A 132 -10.86 2.16 -8.70
N THR A 133 -10.67 1.42 -9.79
CA THR A 133 -9.58 1.65 -10.74
C THR A 133 -9.67 3.05 -11.37
N GLY A 134 -8.53 3.56 -11.85
CA GLY A 134 -8.44 4.88 -12.48
C GLY A 134 -8.37 6.06 -11.50
N HIS A 135 -8.29 5.80 -10.20
CA HIS A 135 -8.21 6.82 -9.16
C HIS A 135 -7.03 6.57 -8.23
N PHE A 136 -6.55 7.64 -7.60
CA PHE A 136 -5.65 7.58 -6.46
C PHE A 136 -6.44 7.80 -5.17
N TYR A 137 -6.10 7.05 -4.14
CA TYR A 137 -6.74 7.19 -2.84
C TYR A 137 -5.67 7.39 -1.77
N TYR A 138 -5.72 8.54 -1.12
CA TYR A 138 -5.10 8.69 0.18
C TYR A 138 -5.96 7.95 1.22
N THR A 139 -5.33 7.14 2.03
CA THR A 139 -6.00 6.43 3.13
C THR A 139 -5.18 6.60 4.40
N ASP A 140 -5.75 7.22 5.42
CA ASP A 140 -5.13 7.30 6.75
C ASP A 140 -5.06 5.91 7.37
N VAL A 141 -3.97 5.20 7.08
CA VAL A 141 -3.73 3.84 7.58
C VAL A 141 -3.25 3.79 9.02
N SER A 142 -3.03 4.94 9.68
CA SER A 142 -2.84 5.02 11.13
C SER A 142 -4.14 4.71 11.87
N LYS A 143 -5.29 5.04 11.27
CA LYS A 143 -6.59 4.60 11.75
C LYS A 143 -6.76 3.09 11.54
N PRO A 144 -7.54 2.43 12.41
CA PRO A 144 -7.85 1.02 12.24
C PRO A 144 -8.60 0.78 10.93
N HIS A 145 -8.13 -0.18 10.15
CA HIS A 145 -8.72 -0.51 8.86
C HIS A 145 -8.69 -2.01 8.57
N ALA A 146 -9.56 -2.45 7.71
CA ALA A 146 -9.67 -3.82 7.23
C ALA A 146 -9.97 -3.85 5.74
N VAL A 147 -9.66 -4.96 5.07
CA VAL A 147 -10.01 -5.16 3.66
C VAL A 147 -10.64 -6.52 3.52
N ARG A 148 -11.79 -6.61 2.85
CA ARG A 148 -12.37 -7.89 2.43
C ARG A 148 -12.52 -7.91 0.91
N ASN A 149 -12.16 -9.02 0.33
CA ASN A 149 -12.38 -9.32 -1.08
C ASN A 149 -13.45 -10.41 -1.17
N ASN A 150 -14.70 -10.01 -1.31
CA ASN A 150 -15.83 -10.93 -1.41
C ASN A 150 -16.04 -11.47 -2.84
N SER A 151 -15.16 -11.09 -3.76
CA SER A 151 -15.26 -11.46 -5.17
C SER A 151 -14.52 -12.76 -5.48
N ASN A 152 -14.69 -13.25 -6.69
CA ASN A 152 -14.00 -14.41 -7.25
C ASN A 152 -12.70 -14.10 -7.99
N ILE A 153 -12.24 -12.85 -7.95
CA ILE A 153 -10.98 -12.42 -8.55
C ILE A 153 -10.00 -11.86 -7.50
N ASP A 154 -8.71 -12.04 -7.73
CA ASP A 154 -7.69 -11.44 -6.89
C ASP A 154 -7.72 -9.90 -7.00
N ARG A 155 -7.69 -9.21 -5.88
CA ARG A 155 -7.51 -7.76 -5.82
C ARG A 155 -6.03 -7.41 -5.85
N ILE A 156 -5.63 -6.48 -6.73
CA ILE A 156 -4.26 -5.96 -6.81
C ILE A 156 -4.30 -4.44 -6.71
N HIS A 157 -3.60 -3.90 -5.73
CA HIS A 157 -3.33 -2.46 -5.63
C HIS A 157 -1.83 -2.20 -5.71
N LEU A 158 -1.46 -1.12 -6.42
CA LEU A 158 -0.18 -0.49 -6.25
C LEU A 158 -0.26 0.38 -4.99
N VAL A 159 0.61 0.12 -4.04
CA VAL A 159 0.67 0.83 -2.76
C VAL A 159 1.96 1.61 -2.70
N VAL A 160 1.84 2.93 -2.59
CA VAL A 160 2.94 3.89 -2.57
C VAL A 160 3.02 4.50 -1.18
N ASP A 161 4.12 4.23 -0.47
CA ASP A 161 4.48 4.97 0.74
C ASP A 161 5.34 6.16 0.30
N CYS A 162 4.96 7.38 0.61
CA CYS A 162 5.67 8.58 0.18
C CYS A 162 5.64 9.68 1.24
N HIS A 163 6.58 10.64 1.12
CA HIS A 163 6.61 11.80 2.01
C HIS A 163 5.54 12.79 1.61
N ALA A 164 4.70 13.18 2.57
CA ALA A 164 3.76 14.26 2.38
C ALA A 164 4.51 15.58 2.12
N ASN A 165 3.98 16.37 1.21
CA ASN A 165 4.44 17.73 0.91
C ASN A 165 3.26 18.61 0.51
N SER A 166 3.51 19.92 0.35
CA SER A 166 2.45 20.87 -0.02
C SER A 166 1.76 20.52 -1.34
N ALA A 167 2.50 20.07 -2.35
CA ALA A 167 1.93 19.70 -3.65
C ALA A 167 1.00 18.48 -3.53
N LEU A 168 1.37 17.47 -2.73
CA LEU A 168 0.48 16.32 -2.49
C LEU A 168 -0.77 16.74 -1.70
N ARG A 169 -0.63 17.63 -0.72
CA ARG A 169 -1.76 18.13 0.09
C ARG A 169 -2.81 18.83 -0.75
N THR A 170 -2.40 19.60 -1.76
CA THR A 170 -3.37 20.30 -2.65
C THR A 170 -4.21 19.35 -3.50
N LEU A 171 -3.81 18.09 -3.64
CA LEU A 171 -4.56 17.06 -4.39
C LEU A 171 -5.56 16.30 -3.51
N ILE A 172 -5.51 16.48 -2.20
CA ILE A 172 -6.40 15.80 -1.25
C ILE A 172 -7.43 16.83 -0.79
N PRO A 173 -8.71 16.59 -1.07
CA PRO A 173 -9.78 17.50 -0.70
C PRO A 173 -10.01 17.60 0.81
#